data_669a19f116af1b3e8b736048f5ba4944
#
_entry.id   669a19f116af1b3e8b736048f5ba4944
#
_cell.length_a   1.000
_cell.length_b   1.000
_cell.length_c   1.000
_cell.angle_alpha   90.00
_cell.angle_beta   90.00
_cell.angle_gamma   90.00
#
_symmetry.space_group_name_H-M   'P 1'
#
loop_
_entity.id
_entity.type
_entity.pdbx_description
1 polymer ?
#
loop_
_entity_poly.entity_id
_entity_poly.type
_entity_poly.pdbx_seq_one_letter_code
_entity_poly.pdbx_strand_id
1 'polypeptide(L)'
;MKLYGFPPSPNTWKVRAVAAHLGIPLEMEFVDLTKGGSRTPAFMAINPAGRTPALVDGDFKLGESTAIMQYLASQKPNSLWPNDARTRADIMRWQSWSLAHWSKEGCEPLIFNRLVKKILNLGSPDEAAVAQGTQCFNKEAAVLDAHLAKQPYLAGKELTLADFSVAAPLFYAKEAELPIGPHARVQEWFGRVSALPCWRETAPQFAAAAA
;
A
#
# COMPACT_ATOMS: atom_id res chain seq x y z
N MET A 1 -2.30 17.78 -10.31
CA MET A 1 -2.60 17.21 -8.99
C MET A 1 -1.31 17.11 -8.19
N LYS A 2 -1.37 17.36 -6.87
CA LYS A 2 -0.23 17.25 -5.96
C LYS A 2 -0.51 16.21 -4.88
N LEU A 3 0.42 15.26 -4.69
CA LEU A 3 0.36 14.23 -3.66
C LEU A 3 1.34 14.55 -2.54
N TYR A 4 0.83 14.78 -1.36
CA TYR A 4 1.59 14.96 -0.13
C TYR A 4 1.81 13.60 0.53
N GLY A 5 3.05 13.21 0.72
CA GLY A 5 3.31 11.88 1.27
C GLY A 5 4.76 11.62 1.66
N PHE A 6 4.94 10.48 2.31
CA PHE A 6 6.25 9.94 2.67
C PHE A 6 6.60 8.82 1.70
N PRO A 7 7.58 9.01 0.79
CA PRO A 7 7.85 8.04 -0.29
C PRO A 7 8.07 6.59 0.16
N PRO A 8 8.73 6.30 1.29
CA PRO A 8 8.87 4.93 1.78
C PRO A 8 7.56 4.30 2.27
N SER A 9 6.48 5.07 2.47
CA SER A 9 5.21 4.50 2.93
C SER A 9 4.55 3.65 1.82
N PRO A 10 4.16 2.39 2.10
CA PRO A 10 3.39 1.57 1.16
C PRO A 10 2.12 2.27 0.67
N ASN A 11 1.49 3.06 1.55
CA ASN A 11 0.27 3.81 1.22
C ASN A 11 0.52 4.96 0.25
N THR A 12 1.64 5.67 0.37
CA THR A 12 2.05 6.70 -0.60
C THR A 12 2.44 6.05 -1.92
N TRP A 13 3.21 4.99 -1.85
CA TRP A 13 3.73 4.31 -3.03
C TRP A 13 2.63 3.72 -3.92
N LYS A 14 1.66 2.98 -3.36
CA LYS A 14 0.57 2.41 -4.16
C LYS A 14 -0.23 3.47 -4.94
N VAL A 15 -0.40 4.68 -4.38
CA VAL A 15 -1.03 5.81 -5.08
C VAL A 15 -0.18 6.26 -6.26
N ARG A 16 1.14 6.40 -6.07
CA ARG A 16 2.07 6.77 -7.13
C ARG A 16 2.10 5.72 -8.25
N ALA A 17 2.11 4.44 -7.88
CA ALA A 17 2.09 3.35 -8.85
C ALA A 17 0.80 3.34 -9.69
N VAL A 18 -0.35 3.57 -9.06
CA VAL A 18 -1.64 3.70 -9.78
C VAL A 18 -1.64 4.92 -10.70
N ALA A 19 -1.17 6.08 -10.24
CA ALA A 19 -1.07 7.27 -11.09
C ALA A 19 -0.17 7.03 -12.31
N ALA A 20 1.00 6.42 -12.10
CA ALA A 20 1.92 6.07 -13.18
C ALA A 20 1.30 5.05 -14.16
N HIS A 21 0.62 4.01 -13.67
CA HIS A 21 -0.09 3.04 -14.50
C HIS A 21 -1.15 3.70 -15.40
N LEU A 22 -1.86 4.68 -14.86
CA LEU A 22 -2.89 5.41 -15.58
C LEU A 22 -2.34 6.56 -16.44
N GLY A 23 -1.04 6.84 -16.40
CA GLY A 23 -0.43 7.97 -17.09
C GLY A 23 -0.96 9.33 -16.59
N ILE A 24 -1.28 9.42 -15.28
CA ILE A 24 -1.76 10.65 -14.64
C ILE A 24 -0.55 11.38 -14.03
N PRO A 25 -0.24 12.61 -14.47
CA PRO A 25 0.82 13.39 -13.86
C PRO A 25 0.52 13.72 -12.40
N LEU A 26 1.46 13.36 -11.51
CA LEU A 26 1.31 13.55 -10.09
C LEU A 26 2.58 14.17 -9.50
N GLU A 27 2.48 15.45 -9.11
CA GLU A 27 3.56 16.14 -8.41
C GLU A 27 3.65 15.61 -6.98
N MET A 28 4.86 15.23 -6.57
CA MET A 28 5.09 14.68 -5.23
C MET A 28 5.62 15.73 -4.29
N GLU A 29 4.92 15.97 -3.17
CA GLU A 29 5.38 16.83 -2.07
C GLU A 29 5.78 15.95 -0.88
N PHE A 30 7.03 16.07 -0.47
CA PHE A 30 7.58 15.26 0.62
C PHE A 30 7.06 15.72 1.98
N VAL A 31 6.51 14.78 2.76
CA VAL A 31 6.10 15.00 4.14
C VAL A 31 6.97 14.14 5.06
N ASP A 32 7.90 14.76 5.78
CA ASP A 32 8.81 14.06 6.68
C ASP A 32 8.08 13.59 7.94
N LEU A 33 7.69 12.33 7.97
CA LEU A 33 7.00 11.72 9.12
C LEU A 33 7.93 11.59 10.33
N THR A 34 9.25 11.49 10.12
CA THR A 34 10.23 11.34 11.21
C THR A 34 10.38 12.62 12.02
N LYS A 35 10.07 13.77 11.40
CA LYS A 35 10.09 15.10 12.01
C LYS A 35 8.69 15.65 12.31
N GLY A 36 7.67 14.79 12.32
CA GLY A 36 6.30 15.21 12.61
C GLY A 36 5.66 16.05 11.49
N GLY A 37 6.15 15.98 10.26
CA GLY A 37 5.69 16.78 9.12
C GLY A 37 4.18 16.70 8.87
N SER A 38 3.55 15.55 9.17
CA SER A 38 2.09 15.37 9.04
C SER A 38 1.28 16.05 10.15
N ARG A 39 1.92 16.62 11.16
CA ARG A 39 1.28 17.34 12.28
C ARG A 39 1.46 18.85 12.20
N THR A 40 2.13 19.35 11.17
CA THR A 40 2.27 20.80 10.95
C THR A 40 0.91 21.43 10.63
N PRO A 41 0.65 22.70 11.03
CA PRO A 41 -0.59 23.38 10.70
C PRO A 41 -0.86 23.41 9.19
N ALA A 42 0.18 23.56 8.36
CA ALA A 42 0.07 23.56 6.91
C ALA A 42 -0.45 22.21 6.38
N PHE A 43 0.08 21.08 6.84
CA PHE A 43 -0.41 19.77 6.43
C PHE A 43 -1.80 19.45 7.00
N MET A 44 -2.05 19.83 8.26
CA MET A 44 -3.36 19.64 8.91
C MET A 44 -4.48 20.42 8.21
N ALA A 45 -4.17 21.54 7.54
CA ALA A 45 -5.12 22.26 6.68
C ALA A 45 -5.44 21.51 5.37
N ILE A 46 -4.60 20.55 4.96
CA ILE A 46 -4.83 19.68 3.81
C ILE A 46 -5.57 18.41 4.24
N ASN A 47 -5.07 17.74 5.27
CA ASN A 47 -5.67 16.52 5.83
C ASN A 47 -5.74 16.60 7.36
N PRO A 48 -6.90 16.95 7.95
CA PRO A 48 -7.07 17.08 9.39
C PRO A 48 -6.79 15.79 10.18
N ALA A 49 -6.85 14.62 9.54
CA ALA A 49 -6.45 13.36 10.16
C ALA A 49 -4.94 13.27 10.46
N GLY A 50 -4.12 14.16 9.89
CA GLY A 50 -2.67 14.19 10.07
C GLY A 50 -1.99 12.90 9.57
N ARG A 51 -2.51 12.30 8.51
CA ARG A 51 -2.00 11.06 7.91
C ARG A 51 -1.65 11.27 6.44
N THR A 52 -0.60 10.60 5.98
CA THR A 52 -0.20 10.53 4.57
C THR A 52 -0.65 9.21 3.94
N PRO A 53 -0.90 9.21 2.62
CA PRO A 53 -0.88 10.34 1.70
C PRO A 53 -2.14 11.22 1.77
N ALA A 54 -2.02 12.44 1.23
CA ALA A 54 -3.13 13.32 0.92
C ALA A 54 -2.97 13.90 -0.49
N LEU A 55 -4.07 13.99 -1.24
CA LEU A 55 -4.12 14.56 -2.59
C LEU A 55 -4.73 15.96 -2.55
N VAL A 56 -4.19 16.85 -3.36
CA VAL A 56 -4.77 18.17 -3.66
C VAL A 56 -4.95 18.29 -5.17
N ASP A 57 -6.17 18.56 -5.60
CA ASP A 57 -6.54 18.78 -6.99
C ASP A 57 -7.40 20.05 -7.09
N GLY A 58 -6.78 21.19 -7.42
CA GLY A 58 -7.40 22.48 -7.29
C GLY A 58 -7.79 22.79 -5.84
N ASP A 59 -9.07 22.99 -5.58
CA ASP A 59 -9.66 23.19 -4.26
C ASP A 59 -10.03 21.88 -3.54
N PHE A 60 -10.09 20.77 -4.28
CA PHE A 60 -10.43 19.46 -3.74
C PHE A 60 -9.25 18.84 -2.98
N LYS A 61 -9.50 18.42 -1.72
CA LYS A 61 -8.52 17.77 -0.84
C LYS A 61 -9.05 16.42 -0.44
N LEU A 62 -8.22 15.38 -0.57
CA LEU A 62 -8.61 14.00 -0.30
C LEU A 62 -7.53 13.27 0.49
N GLY A 63 -7.89 12.75 1.65
CA GLY A 63 -7.09 11.78 2.40
C GLY A 63 -7.40 10.34 2.00
N GLU A 64 -6.80 9.39 2.70
CA GLU A 64 -6.94 7.93 2.53
C GLU A 64 -6.47 7.41 1.15
N SER A 65 -5.40 6.64 1.17
CA SER A 65 -4.76 6.14 -0.06
C SER A 65 -5.71 5.35 -0.97
N THR A 66 -6.66 4.61 -0.40
CA THR A 66 -7.67 3.86 -1.15
C THR A 66 -8.63 4.80 -1.88
N ALA A 67 -9.12 5.84 -1.20
CA ALA A 67 -9.98 6.85 -1.81
C ALA A 67 -9.26 7.62 -2.91
N ILE A 68 -7.99 7.97 -2.68
CA ILE A 68 -7.15 8.66 -3.68
C ILE A 68 -6.98 7.79 -4.93
N MET A 69 -6.68 6.49 -4.80
CA MET A 69 -6.56 5.59 -5.95
C MET A 69 -7.87 5.48 -6.73
N GLN A 70 -9.01 5.37 -6.05
CA GLN A 70 -10.34 5.34 -6.69
C GLN A 70 -10.65 6.65 -7.42
N TYR A 71 -10.33 7.79 -6.81
CA TYR A 71 -10.47 9.10 -7.43
C TYR A 71 -9.65 9.21 -8.71
N LEU A 72 -8.35 8.86 -8.67
CA LEU A 72 -7.47 8.86 -9.84
C LEU A 72 -8.00 7.94 -10.94
N ALA A 73 -8.40 6.73 -10.59
CA ALA A 73 -8.92 5.76 -11.55
C ALA A 73 -10.31 6.14 -12.12
N SER A 74 -11.04 7.05 -11.47
CA SER A 74 -12.32 7.55 -11.96
C SER A 74 -12.19 8.69 -12.98
N GLN A 75 -10.97 9.23 -13.21
CA GLN A 75 -10.76 10.35 -14.13
C GLN A 75 -10.96 9.96 -15.61
N LYS A 76 -10.80 8.68 -15.94
CA LYS A 76 -11.02 8.13 -17.28
C LYS A 76 -11.35 6.62 -17.21
N PRO A 77 -12.07 6.06 -18.19
CA PRO A 77 -12.33 4.62 -18.24
C PRO A 77 -11.02 3.82 -18.28
N ASN A 78 -10.93 2.78 -17.43
CA ASN A 78 -9.78 1.89 -17.35
C ASN A 78 -10.16 0.55 -16.68
N SER A 79 -9.28 -0.45 -16.75
CA SER A 79 -9.49 -1.77 -16.14
C SER A 79 -9.30 -1.80 -14.63
N LEU A 80 -8.54 -0.85 -14.05
CA LEU A 80 -8.27 -0.84 -12.60
C LEU A 80 -9.53 -0.57 -11.77
N TRP A 81 -10.48 0.21 -12.33
CA TRP A 81 -11.72 0.64 -11.68
C TRP A 81 -12.88 0.64 -12.69
N PRO A 82 -13.30 -0.56 -13.18
CA PRO A 82 -14.31 -0.69 -14.23
C PRO A 82 -15.67 -0.14 -13.80
N ASN A 83 -16.52 0.18 -14.75
CA ASN A 83 -17.86 0.76 -14.46
C ASN A 83 -18.92 -0.32 -14.21
N ASP A 84 -18.54 -1.41 -13.56
CA ASP A 84 -19.45 -2.48 -13.14
C ASP A 84 -19.55 -2.51 -11.61
N ALA A 85 -20.78 -2.41 -11.10
CA ALA A 85 -21.04 -2.31 -9.66
C ALA A 85 -20.57 -3.55 -8.88
N ARG A 86 -20.69 -4.75 -9.45
CA ARG A 86 -20.27 -6.00 -8.78
C ARG A 86 -18.76 -6.06 -8.68
N THR A 87 -18.06 -5.76 -9.76
CA THR A 87 -16.58 -5.72 -9.77
C THR A 87 -16.05 -4.63 -8.83
N ARG A 88 -16.66 -3.44 -8.81
CA ARG A 88 -16.31 -2.39 -7.83
C ARG A 88 -16.52 -2.82 -6.39
N ALA A 89 -17.63 -3.49 -6.10
CA ALA A 89 -17.90 -4.01 -4.76
C ALA A 89 -16.84 -5.05 -4.34
N ASP A 90 -16.40 -5.90 -5.26
CA ASP A 90 -15.35 -6.90 -4.99
C ASP A 90 -13.97 -6.24 -4.81
N ILE A 91 -13.62 -5.24 -5.62
CA ILE A 91 -12.42 -4.42 -5.42
C ILE A 91 -12.44 -3.75 -4.03
N MET A 92 -13.55 -3.11 -3.66
CA MET A 92 -13.70 -2.47 -2.35
C MET A 92 -13.62 -3.47 -1.20
N ARG A 93 -14.18 -4.67 -1.36
CA ARG A 93 -14.07 -5.74 -0.37
C ARG A 93 -12.61 -6.08 -0.08
N TRP A 94 -11.79 -6.28 -1.11
CA TRP A 94 -10.37 -6.56 -0.95
C TRP A 94 -9.59 -5.38 -0.38
N GLN A 95 -9.92 -4.16 -0.78
CA GLN A 95 -9.31 -2.95 -0.22
C GLN A 95 -9.65 -2.79 1.27
N SER A 96 -10.91 -3.01 1.67
CA SER A 96 -11.34 -2.97 3.07
C SER A 96 -10.71 -4.09 3.90
N TRP A 97 -10.66 -5.30 3.36
CA TRP A 97 -9.97 -6.43 4.00
C TRP A 97 -8.48 -6.14 4.19
N SER A 98 -7.84 -5.55 3.19
CA SER A 98 -6.43 -5.14 3.31
C SER A 98 -6.20 -4.15 4.45
N LEU A 99 -7.08 -3.14 4.57
CA LEU A 99 -6.96 -2.12 5.62
C LEU A 99 -7.23 -2.68 7.02
N ALA A 100 -8.26 -3.54 7.15
CA ALA A 100 -8.72 -4.02 8.46
C ALA A 100 -7.88 -5.19 8.98
N HIS A 101 -7.45 -6.10 8.11
CA HIS A 101 -6.86 -7.38 8.49
C HIS A 101 -5.43 -7.55 7.96
N TRP A 102 -5.26 -7.58 6.63
CA TRP A 102 -3.99 -7.90 5.99
C TRP A 102 -2.85 -6.95 6.37
N SER A 103 -3.05 -5.65 6.15
CA SER A 103 -2.03 -4.66 6.47
C SER A 103 -1.94 -4.43 7.97
N LYS A 104 -3.05 -4.07 8.62
CA LYS A 104 -3.05 -3.61 10.00
C LYS A 104 -2.65 -4.69 11.01
N GLU A 105 -3.18 -5.90 10.84
CA GLU A 105 -2.98 -6.98 11.81
C GLU A 105 -1.83 -7.91 11.42
N GLY A 106 -1.61 -8.12 10.11
CA GLY A 106 -0.61 -9.04 9.60
C GLY A 106 0.72 -8.38 9.25
N CYS A 107 0.73 -7.44 8.29
CA CYS A 107 1.98 -6.91 7.76
C CYS A 107 2.61 -5.81 8.62
N GLU A 108 1.83 -4.83 9.07
CA GLU A 108 2.33 -3.65 9.78
C GLU A 108 3.07 -3.97 11.08
N PRO A 109 2.60 -4.89 11.95
CA PRO A 109 3.33 -5.25 13.16
C PRO A 109 4.72 -5.81 12.87
N LEU A 110 4.85 -6.63 11.82
CA LEU A 110 6.13 -7.21 11.40
C LEU A 110 7.04 -6.15 10.78
N ILE A 111 6.51 -5.34 9.85
CA ILE A 111 7.26 -4.25 9.22
C ILE A 111 7.73 -3.24 10.26
N PHE A 112 6.86 -2.85 11.19
CA PHE A 112 7.22 -1.88 12.22
C PHE A 112 8.32 -2.41 13.14
N ASN A 113 8.15 -3.61 13.67
CA ASN A 113 9.08 -4.16 14.65
C ASN A 113 10.44 -4.57 14.04
N ARG A 114 10.44 -5.17 12.85
CA ARG A 114 11.67 -5.71 12.24
C ARG A 114 12.41 -4.74 11.35
N LEU A 115 11.68 -3.77 10.74
CA LEU A 115 12.27 -2.83 9.79
C LEU A 115 12.27 -1.39 10.34
N VAL A 116 11.09 -0.84 10.68
CA VAL A 116 10.98 0.58 11.05
C VAL A 116 11.73 0.89 12.34
N LYS A 117 11.58 0.07 13.37
CA LYS A 117 12.33 0.23 14.63
C LYS A 117 13.85 0.21 14.40
N LYS A 118 14.32 -0.68 13.54
CA LYS A 118 15.75 -0.76 13.19
C LYS A 118 16.23 0.51 12.48
N ILE A 119 15.48 0.97 11.47
CA ILE A 119 15.86 2.18 10.69
C ILE A 119 15.84 3.44 11.57
N LEU A 120 14.85 3.57 12.45
CA LEU A 120 14.67 4.75 13.29
C LEU A 120 15.34 4.64 14.67
N ASN A 121 16.07 3.56 14.93
CA ASN A 121 16.73 3.28 16.22
C ASN A 121 15.78 3.38 17.43
N LEU A 122 14.59 2.75 17.33
CA LEU A 122 13.52 2.77 18.33
C LEU A 122 13.58 1.58 19.30
N GLY A 123 14.75 0.98 19.49
CA GLY A 123 14.96 -0.17 20.38
C GLY A 123 14.66 -1.52 19.70
N SER A 124 14.65 -2.58 20.50
CA SER A 124 14.43 -3.96 20.02
C SER A 124 12.98 -4.19 19.56
N PRO A 125 12.76 -5.20 18.71
CA PRO A 125 11.41 -5.66 18.39
C PRO A 125 10.61 -6.02 19.65
N ASP A 126 9.31 -5.80 19.61
CA ASP A 126 8.36 -6.36 20.57
C ASP A 126 8.00 -7.78 20.09
N GLU A 127 8.57 -8.78 20.74
CA GLU A 127 8.42 -10.18 20.35
C GLU A 127 6.96 -10.68 20.46
N ALA A 128 6.17 -10.14 21.38
CA ALA A 128 4.75 -10.47 21.48
C ALA A 128 3.96 -9.93 20.28
N ALA A 129 4.22 -8.69 19.89
CA ALA A 129 3.62 -8.09 18.71
C ALA A 129 4.07 -8.80 17.41
N VAL A 130 5.34 -9.22 17.32
CA VAL A 130 5.86 -10.01 16.21
C VAL A 130 5.18 -11.37 16.12
N ALA A 131 5.04 -12.08 17.23
CA ALA A 131 4.37 -13.39 17.28
C ALA A 131 2.89 -13.27 16.85
N GLN A 132 2.16 -12.30 17.38
CA GLN A 132 0.77 -12.03 17.00
C GLN A 132 0.64 -11.64 15.53
N GLY A 133 1.49 -10.72 15.05
CA GLY A 133 1.50 -10.31 13.64
C GLY A 133 1.79 -11.48 12.70
N THR A 134 2.72 -12.38 13.09
CA THR A 134 3.03 -13.60 12.32
C THR A 134 1.82 -14.53 12.23
N GLN A 135 1.10 -14.73 13.33
CA GLN A 135 -0.12 -15.54 13.35
C GLN A 135 -1.21 -14.94 12.44
N CYS A 136 -1.45 -13.63 12.57
CA CYS A 136 -2.43 -12.93 11.73
C CYS A 136 -2.01 -12.98 10.25
N PHE A 137 -0.74 -12.72 9.95
CA PHE A 137 -0.24 -12.80 8.58
C PHE A 137 -0.49 -14.18 7.97
N ASN A 138 -0.13 -15.26 8.64
CA ASN A 138 -0.30 -16.62 8.11
C ASN A 138 -1.78 -16.96 7.89
N LYS A 139 -2.65 -16.56 8.80
CA LYS A 139 -4.11 -16.74 8.65
C LYS A 139 -4.64 -16.03 7.40
N GLU A 140 -4.31 -14.76 7.23
CA GLU A 140 -4.80 -13.96 6.13
C GLU A 140 -4.13 -14.32 4.79
N ALA A 141 -2.84 -14.69 4.82
CA ALA A 141 -2.12 -15.21 3.66
C ALA A 141 -2.71 -16.53 3.14
N ALA A 142 -3.18 -17.41 4.02
CA ALA A 142 -3.86 -18.63 3.61
C ALA A 142 -5.19 -18.35 2.89
N VAL A 143 -5.97 -17.35 3.33
CA VAL A 143 -7.18 -16.89 2.63
C VAL A 143 -6.84 -16.36 1.24
N LEU A 144 -5.79 -15.52 1.16
CA LEU A 144 -5.32 -14.93 -0.08
C LEU A 144 -4.82 -16.02 -1.05
N ASP A 145 -4.02 -16.96 -0.57
CA ASP A 145 -3.46 -18.07 -1.36
C ASP A 145 -4.55 -18.97 -1.95
N ALA A 146 -5.53 -19.37 -1.14
CA ALA A 146 -6.68 -20.15 -1.58
C ALA A 146 -7.54 -19.41 -2.63
N HIS A 147 -7.66 -18.09 -2.52
CA HIS A 147 -8.36 -17.27 -3.49
C HIS A 147 -7.60 -17.21 -4.83
N LEU A 148 -6.30 -16.93 -4.78
CA LEU A 148 -5.44 -16.82 -5.96
C LEU A 148 -5.19 -18.16 -6.67
N ALA A 149 -5.50 -19.30 -6.06
CA ALA A 149 -5.54 -20.57 -6.74
C ALA A 149 -6.63 -20.66 -7.80
N LYS A 150 -7.65 -19.79 -7.77
CA LYS A 150 -8.82 -19.82 -8.66
C LYS A 150 -8.79 -18.78 -9.76
N GLN A 151 -7.97 -17.74 -9.60
CA GLN A 151 -7.93 -16.61 -10.53
C GLN A 151 -6.60 -15.83 -10.41
N PRO A 152 -6.16 -15.17 -11.49
CA PRO A 152 -4.84 -14.53 -11.54
C PRO A 152 -4.71 -13.24 -10.72
N TYR A 153 -5.81 -12.52 -10.48
CA TYR A 153 -5.85 -11.26 -9.74
C TYR A 153 -7.02 -11.26 -8.75
N LEU A 154 -7.02 -10.31 -7.82
CA LEU A 154 -7.94 -10.32 -6.68
C LEU A 154 -9.42 -10.18 -7.05
N ALA A 155 -9.73 -9.33 -8.03
CA ALA A 155 -11.12 -9.14 -8.47
C ALA A 155 -11.42 -9.79 -9.83
N GLY A 156 -10.69 -10.87 -10.18
CA GLY A 156 -10.95 -11.63 -11.39
C GLY A 156 -9.74 -11.86 -12.29
N LYS A 157 -9.95 -11.68 -13.60
CA LYS A 157 -8.92 -11.97 -14.61
C LYS A 157 -7.99 -10.81 -14.88
N GLU A 158 -8.41 -9.59 -14.56
CA GLU A 158 -7.70 -8.35 -14.85
C GLU A 158 -7.13 -7.72 -13.58
N LEU A 159 -6.00 -7.02 -13.74
CA LEU A 159 -5.41 -6.20 -12.70
C LEU A 159 -6.38 -5.08 -12.27
N THR A 160 -6.53 -4.89 -10.96
CA THR A 160 -7.40 -3.86 -10.39
C THR A 160 -6.75 -3.10 -9.24
N LEU A 161 -7.42 -2.07 -8.70
CA LEU A 161 -6.98 -1.33 -7.52
C LEU A 161 -6.82 -2.23 -6.28
N ALA A 162 -7.52 -3.36 -6.24
CA ALA A 162 -7.38 -4.34 -5.16
C ALA A 162 -5.95 -4.89 -5.10
N ASP A 163 -5.37 -5.22 -6.26
CA ASP A 163 -4.03 -5.80 -6.36
C ASP A 163 -2.96 -4.81 -5.87
N PHE A 164 -3.06 -3.54 -6.25
CA PHE A 164 -2.17 -2.49 -5.74
C PHE A 164 -2.28 -2.33 -4.22
N SER A 165 -3.49 -2.40 -3.68
CA SER A 165 -3.74 -2.22 -2.25
C SER A 165 -3.13 -3.35 -1.42
N VAL A 166 -3.34 -4.60 -1.84
CA VAL A 166 -2.92 -5.80 -1.10
C VAL A 166 -1.43 -6.10 -1.30
N ALA A 167 -0.87 -5.80 -2.48
CA ALA A 167 0.54 -6.02 -2.76
C ALA A 167 1.47 -5.01 -2.07
N ALA A 168 1.00 -3.79 -1.78
CA ALA A 168 1.88 -2.72 -1.30
C ALA A 168 2.72 -3.07 -0.06
N PRO A 169 2.20 -3.67 1.02
CA PRO A 169 3.02 -4.03 2.17
C PRO A 169 4.03 -5.14 1.88
N LEU A 170 3.79 -6.00 0.88
CA LEU A 170 4.71 -7.09 0.51
C LEU A 170 6.01 -6.60 -0.14
N PHE A 171 6.11 -5.33 -0.52
CA PHE A 171 7.37 -4.73 -0.96
C PHE A 171 8.48 -4.91 0.09
N TYR A 172 8.11 -4.89 1.36
CA TYR A 172 9.03 -5.07 2.48
C TYR A 172 9.14 -6.52 2.96
N ALA A 173 8.66 -7.50 2.18
CA ALA A 173 8.60 -8.89 2.62
C ALA A 173 9.98 -9.45 3.00
N LYS A 174 11.03 -9.07 2.27
CA LYS A 174 12.40 -9.50 2.55
C LYS A 174 12.96 -8.81 3.79
N GLU A 175 12.88 -7.48 3.84
CA GLU A 175 13.49 -6.65 4.90
C GLU A 175 12.80 -6.85 6.25
N ALA A 176 11.48 -7.10 6.24
CA ALA A 176 10.68 -7.35 7.44
C ALA A 176 10.45 -8.84 7.72
N GLU A 177 11.08 -9.72 6.93
CA GLU A 177 10.95 -11.19 7.07
C GLU A 177 9.48 -11.63 7.16
N LEU A 178 8.62 -11.12 6.24
CA LEU A 178 7.23 -11.55 6.19
C LEU A 178 7.17 -13.03 5.79
N PRO A 179 6.37 -13.87 6.47
CA PRO A 179 6.37 -15.31 6.25
C PRO A 179 5.58 -15.72 4.98
N ILE A 180 5.97 -15.18 3.82
CA ILE A 180 5.33 -15.44 2.52
C ILE A 180 5.70 -16.82 1.94
N GLY A 181 6.80 -17.44 2.41
CA GLY A 181 7.36 -18.67 1.85
C GLY A 181 6.37 -19.82 1.64
N PRO A 182 5.49 -20.16 2.60
CA PRO A 182 4.52 -21.25 2.45
C PRO A 182 3.37 -20.96 1.44
N HIS A 183 3.22 -19.72 0.96
CA HIS A 183 2.09 -19.25 0.18
C HIS A 183 2.46 -19.06 -1.31
N ALA A 184 2.58 -20.15 -2.05
CA ALA A 184 3.09 -20.15 -3.43
C ALA A 184 2.27 -19.28 -4.38
N ARG A 185 0.93 -19.28 -4.25
CA ARG A 185 0.05 -18.48 -5.11
C ARG A 185 0.16 -16.99 -4.82
N VAL A 186 0.35 -16.62 -3.57
CA VAL A 186 0.65 -15.23 -3.17
C VAL A 186 1.97 -14.78 -3.77
N GLN A 187 3.01 -15.62 -3.74
CA GLN A 187 4.30 -15.29 -4.35
C GLN A 187 4.20 -15.11 -5.87
N GLU A 188 3.52 -16.03 -6.56
CA GLU A 188 3.29 -15.94 -8.01
C GLU A 188 2.54 -14.66 -8.40
N TRP A 189 1.48 -14.34 -7.67
CA TRP A 189 0.70 -13.13 -7.89
C TRP A 189 1.50 -11.87 -7.57
N PHE A 190 2.19 -11.83 -6.44
CA PHE A 190 3.05 -10.69 -6.09
C PHE A 190 4.17 -10.49 -7.12
N GLY A 191 4.73 -11.57 -7.65
CA GLY A 191 5.69 -11.52 -8.76
C GLY A 191 5.11 -10.84 -10.00
N ARG A 192 3.85 -11.13 -10.38
CA ARG A 192 3.15 -10.45 -11.49
C ARG A 192 2.97 -8.95 -11.24
N VAL A 193 2.52 -8.57 -10.05
CA VAL A 193 2.34 -7.15 -9.68
C VAL A 193 3.69 -6.42 -9.64
N SER A 194 4.71 -7.05 -9.05
CA SER A 194 6.07 -6.49 -8.96
C SER A 194 6.76 -6.32 -10.31
N ALA A 195 6.33 -7.05 -11.32
CA ALA A 195 6.85 -6.95 -12.68
C ALA A 195 6.30 -5.74 -13.47
N LEU A 196 5.24 -5.10 -12.99
CA LEU A 196 4.63 -3.94 -13.66
C LEU A 196 5.63 -2.77 -13.75
N PRO A 197 5.77 -2.10 -14.91
CA PRO A 197 6.66 -0.95 -15.06
C PRO A 197 6.37 0.14 -14.02
N CYS A 198 5.11 0.53 -13.85
CA CYS A 198 4.67 1.53 -12.90
C CYS A 198 5.07 1.20 -11.45
N TRP A 199 5.07 -0.10 -11.09
CA TRP A 199 5.48 -0.59 -9.79
C TRP A 199 6.97 -0.40 -9.54
N ARG A 200 7.80 -0.73 -10.54
CA ARG A 200 9.26 -0.61 -10.47
C ARG A 200 9.73 0.84 -10.50
N GLU A 201 9.19 1.64 -11.42
CA GLU A 201 9.57 3.05 -11.61
C GLU A 201 9.24 3.93 -10.41
N THR A 202 8.17 3.60 -9.69
CA THR A 202 7.75 4.35 -8.51
C THR A 202 8.21 3.74 -7.18
N ALA A 203 8.95 2.63 -7.22
CA ALA A 203 9.39 1.92 -6.02
C ALA A 203 10.11 2.87 -5.05
N PRO A 204 9.88 2.73 -3.73
CA PRO A 204 10.60 3.49 -2.74
C PRO A 204 12.10 3.27 -2.88
N GLN A 205 12.84 4.36 -3.03
CA GLN A 205 14.29 4.33 -2.91
C GLN A 205 14.62 4.61 -1.45
N PHE A 206 15.21 3.63 -0.78
CA PHE A 206 15.88 3.93 0.48
C PHE A 206 17.11 4.73 0.11
N ALA A 207 17.19 5.99 0.52
CA ALA A 207 18.48 6.63 0.57
C ALA A 207 19.39 5.69 1.34
N ALA A 208 20.46 5.22 0.72
CA ALA A 208 21.50 4.47 1.42
C ALA A 208 21.77 5.28 2.68
N ALA A 209 21.58 4.66 3.86
CA ALA A 209 21.92 5.30 5.11
C ALA A 209 23.33 5.82 4.91
N ALA A 210 23.50 7.14 4.97
CA ALA A 210 24.81 7.75 4.88
C ALA A 210 25.69 7.07 5.92
N ALA A 211 26.67 6.33 5.40
CA ALA A 211 27.64 5.61 6.20
C ALA A 211 28.48 6.59 7.06
#